data_0034a9bcc43224a05e7bafe1656696ac
#
_entry.id   0034a9bcc43224a05e7bafe1656696ac
#
_cell.length_a   1.000
_cell.length_b   1.000
_cell.length_c   1.000
_cell.angle_alpha   90.00
_cell.angle_beta   90.00
_cell.angle_gamma   90.00
#
_symmetry.space_group_name_H-M   'P 1'
#
loop_
_entity.id
_entity.type
_entity.pdbx_description
1 polymer ?
#
loop_
_entity_poly.entity_id
_entity_poly.type
_entity_poly.pdbx_seq_one_letter_code
_entity_poly.pdbx_strand_id
1 'polypeptide(L)'
;MKLHNLTPAAGSKGREKRIGRGEGSGHGGTSTRGHKGAQARSGYSRKIGFEGGQMPIQRRLPKFGFTNPTRVEYKAINVATLQTLAETHNLTVINVEVLREAGFVNKNQIVKILGNGELTAKLEVSAHAFSKSAIAKIEAVGGTATTL
;
A
#
# COMPACT_ATOMS: atom_id res chain seq x y z
N MET A 1 6.29 6.84 27.17
CA MET A 1 7.12 5.80 26.51
C MET A 1 8.53 6.36 26.37
N LYS A 2 9.57 5.64 26.82
CA LYS A 2 10.96 6.10 26.69
C LYS A 2 11.65 5.30 25.59
N LEU A 3 12.55 5.92 24.80
CA LEU A 3 13.21 5.28 23.64
C LEU A 3 13.96 3.99 24.02
N HIS A 4 14.56 3.92 25.21
CA HIS A 4 15.31 2.74 25.67
C HIS A 4 14.40 1.55 26.05
N ASN A 5 13.09 1.78 26.20
CA ASN A 5 12.09 0.72 26.50
C ASN A 5 11.46 0.13 25.24
N LEU A 6 11.85 0.63 24.04
CA LEU A 6 11.34 0.10 22.78
C LEU A 6 12.00 -1.24 22.50
N THR A 7 11.21 -2.30 22.52
CA THR A 7 11.63 -3.65 22.15
C THR A 7 10.82 -4.11 20.94
N PRO A 8 11.46 -4.79 19.98
CA PRO A 8 10.73 -5.37 18.84
C PRO A 8 9.80 -6.48 19.34
N ALA A 9 8.71 -6.69 18.60
CA ALA A 9 7.79 -7.79 18.90
C ALA A 9 8.53 -9.15 18.90
N ALA A 10 8.08 -10.07 19.74
CA ALA A 10 8.66 -11.42 19.82
C ALA A 10 8.63 -12.09 18.43
N GLY A 11 9.75 -12.64 17.99
CA GLY A 11 9.91 -13.28 16.68
C GLY A 11 10.16 -12.33 15.50
N SER A 12 10.10 -10.99 15.67
CA SER A 12 10.38 -10.03 14.60
C SER A 12 11.87 -9.92 14.25
N LYS A 13 12.75 -10.28 15.16
CA LYS A 13 14.20 -10.37 14.91
C LYS A 13 14.62 -11.83 14.72
N GLY A 14 15.11 -12.14 13.53
CA GLY A 14 15.77 -13.40 13.27
C GLY A 14 17.14 -13.49 13.97
N ARG A 15 17.58 -14.71 14.28
CA ARG A 15 18.95 -14.94 14.80
C ARG A 15 19.96 -14.56 13.73
N GLU A 16 20.99 -13.79 14.10
CA GLU A 16 22.10 -13.45 13.21
C GLU A 16 22.82 -14.74 12.77
N LYS A 17 22.93 -14.91 11.44
CA LYS A 17 23.58 -16.09 10.86
C LYS A 17 25.06 -15.79 10.62
N ARG A 18 25.91 -16.51 11.33
CA ARG A 18 27.36 -16.42 11.15
C ARG A 18 27.78 -17.44 10.10
N ILE A 19 28.40 -16.97 9.00
CA ILE A 19 28.92 -17.82 7.91
C ILE A 19 30.44 -17.90 7.97
N GLY A 20 31.05 -18.89 7.29
CA GLY A 20 32.48 -19.09 7.30
C GLY A 20 33.01 -19.60 8.64
N ARG A 21 32.22 -20.36 9.42
CA ARG A 21 32.59 -20.90 10.74
C ARG A 21 32.38 -22.41 10.82
N GLY A 22 33.18 -23.13 10.05
CA GLY A 22 33.27 -24.59 10.04
C GLY A 22 32.42 -25.27 8.97
N GLU A 23 32.88 -26.38 8.47
CA GLU A 23 32.24 -27.17 7.40
C GLU A 23 30.91 -27.77 7.85
N GLY A 24 30.82 -28.23 9.10
CA GLY A 24 29.61 -28.82 9.66
C GLY A 24 28.39 -27.89 9.71
N SER A 25 28.60 -26.57 9.58
CA SER A 25 27.53 -25.60 9.52
C SER A 25 26.81 -25.57 8.15
N GLY A 26 27.37 -26.21 7.12
CA GLY A 26 26.94 -26.08 5.72
C GLY A 26 27.23 -24.70 5.10
N HIS A 27 27.89 -23.80 5.83
CA HIS A 27 28.26 -22.47 5.42
C HIS A 27 29.74 -22.15 5.67
N GLY A 28 30.58 -23.20 5.80
CA GLY A 28 32.02 -23.09 5.94
C GLY A 28 32.71 -22.71 4.64
N GLY A 29 34.07 -22.80 4.65
CA GLY A 29 34.90 -22.53 3.49
C GLY A 29 34.67 -21.15 2.88
N THR A 30 34.13 -21.11 1.68
CA THR A 30 33.85 -19.85 0.92
C THR A 30 32.58 -19.10 1.35
N SER A 31 32.01 -19.43 2.49
CA SER A 31 30.76 -18.81 2.98
C SER A 31 29.58 -18.94 2.00
N THR A 32 29.49 -20.06 1.30
CA THR A 32 28.47 -20.37 0.28
C THR A 32 28.50 -19.50 -0.99
N ARG A 33 29.61 -18.73 -1.21
CA ARG A 33 29.78 -17.88 -2.41
C ARG A 33 30.47 -18.58 -3.57
N GLY A 34 31.08 -19.78 -3.34
CA GLY A 34 31.90 -20.45 -4.32
C GLY A 34 33.31 -19.81 -4.45
N HIS A 35 34.08 -20.21 -5.48
CA HIS A 35 35.49 -19.83 -5.60
C HIS A 35 35.74 -18.59 -6.45
N LYS A 36 35.31 -18.60 -7.71
CA LYS A 36 35.58 -17.55 -8.72
C LYS A 36 34.29 -16.96 -9.23
N GLY A 37 34.40 -15.86 -9.97
CA GLY A 37 33.26 -15.16 -10.58
C GLY A 37 32.81 -13.92 -9.79
N ALA A 38 31.98 -13.13 -10.42
CA ALA A 38 31.48 -11.86 -9.87
C ALA A 38 30.71 -12.05 -8.56
N GLN A 39 29.94 -13.15 -8.45
CA GLN A 39 29.10 -13.44 -7.26
C GLN A 39 29.88 -13.68 -5.98
N ALA A 40 31.16 -14.14 -6.11
CA ALA A 40 32.01 -14.38 -4.97
C ALA A 40 32.71 -13.10 -4.44
N ARG A 41 32.63 -11.99 -5.12
CA ARG A 41 33.32 -10.73 -4.78
C ARG A 41 32.44 -9.81 -3.94
N SER A 42 33.11 -8.92 -3.21
CA SER A 42 32.41 -7.84 -2.48
C SER A 42 31.71 -6.89 -3.45
N GLY A 43 30.57 -6.33 -3.03
CA GLY A 43 29.82 -5.38 -3.84
C GLY A 43 29.04 -5.99 -5.02
N TYR A 44 29.01 -7.31 -5.17
CA TYR A 44 28.20 -7.94 -6.20
C TYR A 44 26.70 -7.75 -5.89
N SER A 45 25.98 -7.28 -6.87
CA SER A 45 24.51 -7.29 -6.89
C SER A 45 24.01 -7.96 -8.16
N ARG A 46 22.90 -8.69 -8.04
CA ARG A 46 22.26 -9.31 -9.21
C ARG A 46 21.71 -8.24 -10.13
N LYS A 47 22.14 -8.22 -11.38
CA LYS A 47 21.58 -7.33 -12.40
C LYS A 47 20.17 -7.80 -12.77
N ILE A 48 19.16 -6.99 -12.44
CA ILE A 48 17.76 -7.29 -12.74
C ILE A 48 17.55 -7.29 -14.26
N GLY A 49 16.91 -8.33 -14.79
CA GLY A 49 16.64 -8.47 -16.22
C GLY A 49 17.84 -8.81 -17.09
N PHE A 50 18.99 -9.23 -16.50
CA PHE A 50 20.14 -9.69 -17.26
C PHE A 50 19.92 -11.12 -17.81
N GLU A 51 20.06 -11.30 -19.11
CA GLU A 51 19.80 -12.55 -19.85
C GLU A 51 21.12 -13.14 -20.44
N GLY A 52 22.20 -13.15 -19.67
CA GLY A 52 23.47 -13.79 -20.08
C GLY A 52 24.20 -13.14 -21.26
N GLY A 53 23.87 -11.92 -21.63
CA GLY A 53 24.42 -11.21 -22.80
C GLY A 53 23.43 -11.10 -23.98
N GLN A 54 22.38 -11.90 -23.98
CA GLN A 54 21.25 -11.71 -24.89
C GLN A 54 20.55 -10.39 -24.58
N MET A 55 20.06 -9.71 -25.62
CA MET A 55 19.28 -8.47 -25.44
C MET A 55 18.06 -8.75 -24.53
N PRO A 56 17.93 -8.09 -23.38
CA PRO A 56 16.85 -8.33 -22.44
C PRO A 56 15.46 -8.09 -23.06
N ILE A 57 14.46 -8.85 -22.61
CA ILE A 57 13.10 -8.82 -23.17
C ILE A 57 12.49 -7.43 -23.19
N GLN A 58 12.76 -6.60 -22.19
CA GLN A 58 12.27 -5.21 -22.13
C GLN A 58 12.83 -4.31 -23.23
N ARG A 59 13.94 -4.71 -23.88
CA ARG A 59 14.51 -4.00 -25.05
C ARG A 59 14.10 -4.61 -26.38
N ARG A 60 13.69 -5.89 -26.37
CA ARG A 60 13.20 -6.58 -27.59
C ARG A 60 11.75 -6.24 -27.91
N LEU A 61 10.95 -5.94 -26.88
CA LEU A 61 9.56 -5.57 -27.04
C LEU A 61 9.42 -4.11 -27.49
N PRO A 62 8.51 -3.80 -28.42
CA PRO A 62 8.20 -2.43 -28.78
C PRO A 62 7.71 -1.63 -27.58
N LYS A 63 8.08 -0.37 -27.51
CA LYS A 63 7.52 0.56 -26.53
C LYS A 63 6.08 0.88 -26.90
N PHE A 64 5.19 0.93 -25.93
CA PHE A 64 3.79 1.26 -26.15
C PHE A 64 3.25 2.14 -25.02
N GLY A 65 2.16 2.83 -25.31
CA GLY A 65 1.48 3.69 -24.36
C GLY A 65 2.21 5.01 -24.07
N PHE A 66 1.55 5.82 -23.29
CA PHE A 66 2.06 7.10 -22.78
C PHE A 66 1.44 7.41 -21.42
N THR A 67 2.10 8.26 -20.65
CA THR A 67 1.55 8.75 -19.36
C THR A 67 0.73 10.00 -19.65
N ASN A 68 -0.56 9.97 -19.33
CA ASN A 68 -1.42 11.14 -19.45
C ASN A 68 -1.11 12.15 -18.32
N PRO A 69 -0.57 13.35 -18.65
CA PRO A 69 -0.22 14.35 -17.62
C PRO A 69 -1.45 14.99 -16.96
N THR A 70 -2.63 14.90 -17.59
CA THR A 70 -3.89 15.46 -17.07
C THR A 70 -4.72 14.43 -16.30
N ARG A 71 -4.16 13.26 -16.00
CA ARG A 71 -4.85 12.21 -15.27
C ARG A 71 -5.20 12.65 -13.85
N VAL A 72 -6.49 12.60 -13.52
CA VAL A 72 -6.99 12.81 -12.16
C VAL A 72 -7.20 11.45 -11.49
N GLU A 73 -6.51 11.21 -10.39
CA GLU A 73 -6.62 9.97 -9.63
C GLU A 73 -7.46 10.20 -8.36
N TYR A 74 -8.50 9.40 -8.21
CA TYR A 74 -9.36 9.44 -7.04
C TYR A 74 -8.96 8.35 -6.04
N LYS A 75 -8.90 8.73 -4.76
CA LYS A 75 -8.90 7.77 -3.66
C LYS A 75 -10.33 7.26 -3.46
N ALA A 76 -10.54 5.99 -3.79
CA ALA A 76 -11.85 5.35 -3.62
C ALA A 76 -12.08 4.95 -2.16
N ILE A 77 -13.24 5.29 -1.61
CA ILE A 77 -13.71 4.88 -0.28
C ILE A 77 -15.10 4.29 -0.45
N ASN A 78 -15.32 3.10 0.10
CA ASN A 78 -16.59 2.41 0.01
C ASN A 78 -17.56 2.84 1.12
N VAL A 79 -18.86 2.71 0.86
CA VAL A 79 -19.92 2.99 1.84
C VAL A 79 -19.77 2.13 3.10
N ALA A 80 -19.34 0.85 2.98
CA ALA A 80 -19.04 0.01 4.13
C ALA A 80 -17.97 0.61 5.06
N THR A 81 -16.95 1.25 4.49
CA THR A 81 -15.89 1.90 5.29
C THR A 81 -16.44 3.12 6.04
N LEU A 82 -17.38 3.86 5.44
CA LEU A 82 -18.06 4.97 6.10
C LEU A 82 -18.93 4.48 7.26
N GLN A 83 -19.61 3.34 7.10
CA GLN A 83 -20.38 2.70 8.17
C GLN A 83 -19.48 2.35 9.36
N THR A 84 -18.37 1.63 9.10
CA THR A 84 -17.41 1.26 10.14
C THR A 84 -16.81 2.49 10.85
N LEU A 85 -16.53 3.55 10.10
CA LEU A 85 -16.00 4.80 10.67
C LEU A 85 -17.04 5.50 11.56
N ALA A 86 -18.29 5.55 11.09
CA ALA A 86 -19.40 6.13 11.86
C ALA A 86 -19.65 5.39 13.17
N GLU A 87 -19.61 4.05 13.15
CA GLU A 87 -19.78 3.22 14.36
C GLU A 87 -18.60 3.37 15.33
N THR A 88 -17.37 3.41 14.83
CA THR A 88 -16.17 3.49 15.68
C THR A 88 -16.06 4.84 16.40
N HIS A 89 -16.40 5.91 15.73
CA HIS A 89 -16.25 7.28 16.23
C HIS A 89 -17.57 7.98 16.59
N ASN A 90 -18.73 7.30 16.45
CA ASN A 90 -20.06 7.84 16.65
C ASN A 90 -20.32 9.14 15.86
N LEU A 91 -19.91 9.15 14.59
CA LEU A 91 -20.01 10.32 13.72
C LEU A 91 -21.28 10.29 12.88
N THR A 92 -21.93 11.44 12.74
CA THR A 92 -23.08 11.66 11.83
C THR A 92 -22.67 12.45 10.58
N VAL A 93 -21.58 13.23 10.67
CA VAL A 93 -21.05 14.06 9.58
C VAL A 93 -19.65 13.57 9.21
N ILE A 94 -19.44 13.26 7.95
CA ILE A 94 -18.15 12.77 7.43
C ILE A 94 -17.65 13.70 6.32
N ASN A 95 -16.68 14.53 6.66
CA ASN A 95 -16.00 15.43 5.73
C ASN A 95 -14.64 14.83 5.32
N VAL A 96 -14.00 15.42 4.30
CA VAL A 96 -12.65 15.01 3.86
C VAL A 96 -11.62 15.13 5.01
N GLU A 97 -11.80 16.07 5.92
CA GLU A 97 -10.92 16.25 7.09
C GLU A 97 -11.03 15.08 8.07
N VAL A 98 -12.23 14.63 8.38
CA VAL A 98 -12.48 13.45 9.21
C VAL A 98 -11.84 12.19 8.59
N LEU A 99 -11.95 12.04 7.27
CA LEU A 99 -11.31 10.94 6.54
C LEU A 99 -9.77 11.01 6.58
N ARG A 100 -9.19 12.20 6.66
CA ARG A 100 -7.75 12.40 6.84
C ARG A 100 -7.29 12.05 8.25
N GLU A 101 -8.01 12.52 9.27
CA GLU A 101 -7.73 12.21 10.67
C GLU A 101 -7.82 10.71 10.95
N ALA A 102 -8.79 10.04 10.35
CA ALA A 102 -8.94 8.58 10.40
C ALA A 102 -7.89 7.81 9.56
N GLY A 103 -7.01 8.50 8.82
CA GLY A 103 -5.91 7.91 8.05
C GLY A 103 -6.31 7.25 6.72
N PHE A 104 -7.54 7.42 6.25
CA PHE A 104 -7.98 6.87 4.95
C PHE A 104 -7.47 7.67 3.75
N VAL A 105 -7.19 8.95 3.95
CA VAL A 105 -6.87 9.90 2.87
C VAL A 105 -5.69 10.77 3.25
N ASN A 106 -4.77 10.97 2.32
CA ASN A 106 -3.66 11.93 2.46
C ASN A 106 -4.09 13.34 2.03
N LYS A 107 -3.31 14.36 2.47
CA LYS A 107 -3.63 15.79 2.28
C LYS A 107 -3.97 16.21 0.86
N ASN A 108 -3.34 15.61 -0.15
CA ASN A 108 -3.46 15.99 -1.56
C ASN A 108 -4.32 15.04 -2.39
N GLN A 109 -5.01 14.09 -1.76
CA GLN A 109 -5.83 13.11 -2.48
C GLN A 109 -7.25 13.60 -2.67
N ILE A 110 -7.76 13.40 -3.88
CA ILE A 110 -9.14 13.65 -4.25
C ILE A 110 -9.96 12.39 -3.92
N VAL A 111 -11.05 12.55 -3.16
CA VAL A 111 -11.86 11.44 -2.64
C VAL A 111 -13.06 11.18 -3.53
N LYS A 112 -13.31 9.89 -3.83
CA LYS A 112 -14.55 9.43 -4.46
C LYS A 112 -15.22 8.35 -3.63
N ILE A 113 -16.50 8.54 -3.31
CA ILE A 113 -17.28 7.56 -2.57
C ILE A 113 -17.92 6.56 -3.54
N LEU A 114 -17.72 5.27 -3.25
CA LEU A 114 -18.25 4.15 -4.02
C LEU A 114 -19.30 3.39 -3.22
N GLY A 115 -20.31 2.87 -3.91
CA GLY A 115 -21.47 2.21 -3.31
C GLY A 115 -21.28 0.74 -2.92
N ASN A 116 -20.04 0.26 -2.68
CA ASN A 116 -19.83 -1.11 -2.24
C ASN A 116 -20.07 -1.23 -0.72
N GLY A 117 -20.80 -2.28 -0.33
CA GLY A 117 -21.22 -2.55 1.05
C GLY A 117 -22.59 -2.02 1.39
N GLU A 118 -22.99 -2.17 2.63
CA GLU A 118 -24.29 -1.72 3.17
C GLU A 118 -24.09 -0.49 4.06
N LEU A 119 -25.09 0.37 4.09
CA LEU A 119 -25.16 1.53 4.96
C LEU A 119 -26.47 1.47 5.74
N THR A 120 -26.38 1.51 7.05
CA THR A 120 -27.52 1.55 7.97
C THR A 120 -27.59 2.86 8.74
N ALA A 121 -26.46 3.50 8.94
CA ALA A 121 -26.37 4.77 9.66
C ALA A 121 -26.77 5.95 8.76
N LYS A 122 -27.54 6.87 9.29
CA LYS A 122 -27.86 8.14 8.63
C LYS A 122 -26.64 9.06 8.69
N LEU A 123 -26.02 9.34 7.53
CA LEU A 123 -24.79 10.10 7.43
C LEU A 123 -24.92 11.29 6.48
N GLU A 124 -24.30 12.39 6.86
CA GLU A 124 -24.04 13.53 5.99
C GLU A 124 -22.59 13.43 5.47
N VAL A 125 -22.42 13.19 4.17
CA VAL A 125 -21.11 12.91 3.58
C VAL A 125 -20.74 14.01 2.60
N SER A 126 -19.56 14.63 2.80
CA SER A 126 -18.97 15.63 1.90
C SER A 126 -17.72 15.08 1.24
N ALA A 127 -17.69 14.96 -0.10
CA ALA A 127 -16.57 14.45 -0.86
C ALA A 127 -16.46 15.10 -2.25
N HIS A 128 -15.34 14.90 -2.95
CA HIS A 128 -15.12 15.49 -4.27
C HIS A 128 -15.93 14.82 -5.38
N ALA A 129 -16.25 13.53 -5.24
CA ALA A 129 -17.09 12.82 -6.20
C ALA A 129 -17.83 11.65 -5.54
N PHE A 130 -18.95 11.26 -6.12
CA PHE A 130 -19.74 10.10 -5.71
C PHE A 130 -20.05 9.21 -6.91
N SER A 131 -20.26 7.93 -6.69
CA SER A 131 -20.88 7.05 -7.68
C SER A 131 -22.41 7.12 -7.54
N LYS A 132 -23.13 6.87 -8.62
CA LYS A 132 -24.61 6.84 -8.61
C LYS A 132 -25.16 5.88 -7.54
N SER A 133 -24.55 4.70 -7.42
CA SER A 133 -24.92 3.72 -6.40
C SER A 133 -24.61 4.15 -4.96
N ALA A 134 -23.59 4.97 -4.74
CA ALA A 134 -23.29 5.52 -3.42
C ALA A 134 -24.34 6.56 -3.01
N ILE A 135 -24.70 7.47 -3.90
CA ILE A 135 -25.74 8.48 -3.67
C ILE A 135 -27.05 7.78 -3.30
N ALA A 136 -27.51 6.83 -4.13
CA ALA A 136 -28.74 6.09 -3.88
C ALA A 136 -28.76 5.38 -2.51
N LYS A 137 -27.63 4.82 -2.06
CA LYS A 137 -27.57 4.17 -0.74
C LYS A 137 -27.56 5.15 0.43
N ILE A 138 -26.90 6.30 0.28
CA ILE A 138 -26.89 7.35 1.31
C ILE A 138 -28.28 7.96 1.45
N GLU A 139 -28.95 8.27 0.35
CA GLU A 139 -30.29 8.82 0.34
C GLU A 139 -31.36 7.83 0.83
N ALA A 140 -31.22 6.54 0.52
CA ALA A 140 -32.12 5.47 0.99
C ALA A 140 -32.20 5.37 2.52
N VAL A 141 -31.13 5.72 3.23
CA VAL A 141 -31.06 5.74 4.70
C VAL A 141 -31.40 7.13 5.26
N GLY A 142 -31.77 8.08 4.38
CA GLY A 142 -32.11 9.47 4.78
C GLY A 142 -30.88 10.33 5.09
N GLY A 143 -29.70 9.95 4.59
CA GLY A 143 -28.48 10.76 4.63
C GLY A 143 -28.42 11.78 3.48
N THR A 144 -27.39 12.62 3.49
CA THR A 144 -27.13 13.62 2.44
C THR A 144 -25.74 13.44 1.86
N ALA A 145 -25.60 13.57 0.53
CA ALA A 145 -24.34 13.52 -0.19
C ALA A 145 -24.06 14.90 -0.81
N THR A 146 -23.01 15.57 -0.36
CA THR A 146 -22.62 16.92 -0.83
C THR A 146 -21.31 16.84 -1.59
N THR A 147 -21.29 17.31 -2.84
CA THR A 147 -20.08 17.40 -3.66
C THR A 147 -19.39 18.73 -3.40
N LEU A 148 -18.08 18.68 -3.14
CA LEU A 148 -17.20 19.82 -2.87
C LEU A 148 -16.73 20.51 -4.15
#